data_65538b359b0621e8943e0e552912c4e3
#
_entry.id   65538b359b0621e8943e0e552912c4e3
#
_cell.length_a   1.000
_cell.length_b   1.000
_cell.length_c   1.000
_cell.angle_alpha   90.00
_cell.angle_beta   90.00
_cell.angle_gamma   90.00
#
_symmetry.space_group_name_H-M   'P 1'
#
loop_
_entity.id
_entity.type
_entity.pdbx_description
1 polymer ?
#
loop_
_entity_poly.entity_id
_entity_poly.type
_entity_poly.pdbx_seq_one_letter_code
_entity_poly.pdbx_strand_id
1 'polypeptide(L)'
;MVSRLQPALSPQPMLMAAPPWPDYALVDSGGGRKLERYGQRLVIRPEPQCLWAPRLPADAWVGASAVFEPADDEEAGRWRFTGAMSETWPMAWRDIDFHARFTAFRHLGVFPEHAANWEWIANRLRAYGREFRVLNLFGYTGVASLAAAKAGASVTHVDASKRAVGWARENADLSGLSDAPIRWLIEDARKWVAREVRRGARYDGIILDPPKYGRGPGGEVWRLYEDLPDLIAGCAALLTDDASFMLLNAYSERLTGLALAHLMVEALGPRGGSIDWGELALREEAPEEDGGRAVGLSFFTRWSAP
;
A
#
# COMPACT_ATOMS: atom_id res chain seq x y z
N MET A 1 -3.90 -36.50 -15.53
CA MET A 1 -3.84 -35.08 -15.91
C MET A 1 -4.74 -34.34 -14.94
N VAL A 2 -4.19 -33.72 -13.89
CA VAL A 2 -4.97 -32.85 -13.00
C VAL A 2 -5.27 -31.57 -13.83
N SER A 3 -6.54 -31.36 -14.15
CA SER A 3 -6.97 -30.10 -14.76
C SER A 3 -6.56 -28.97 -13.82
N ARG A 4 -5.55 -28.22 -14.19
CA ARG A 4 -5.17 -26.99 -13.45
C ARG A 4 -6.28 -25.98 -13.68
N LEU A 5 -7.14 -25.82 -12.68
CA LEU A 5 -8.24 -24.87 -12.71
C LEU A 5 -7.68 -23.44 -12.60
N GLN A 6 -8.31 -22.49 -13.28
CA GLN A 6 -8.07 -21.07 -13.05
C GLN A 6 -8.36 -20.72 -11.59
N PRO A 7 -7.74 -19.66 -11.03
CA PRO A 7 -8.09 -19.18 -9.70
C PRO A 7 -9.60 -18.87 -9.62
N ALA A 8 -10.22 -19.27 -8.52
CA ALA A 8 -11.61 -18.95 -8.25
C ALA A 8 -11.75 -17.49 -7.85
N LEU A 9 -12.48 -16.71 -8.64
CA LEU A 9 -12.76 -15.32 -8.32
C LEU A 9 -13.90 -15.24 -7.30
N SER A 10 -13.68 -14.45 -6.21
CA SER A 10 -14.75 -14.14 -5.26
C SER A 10 -15.94 -13.48 -5.98
N PRO A 11 -17.18 -13.94 -5.77
CA PRO A 11 -18.36 -13.43 -6.48
C PRO A 11 -18.75 -12.01 -6.05
N GLN A 12 -18.25 -11.55 -4.89
CA GLN A 12 -18.59 -10.24 -4.35
C GLN A 12 -17.33 -9.47 -3.94
N PRO A 13 -17.33 -8.13 -4.12
CA PRO A 13 -16.26 -7.29 -3.63
C PRO A 13 -16.23 -7.27 -2.10
N MET A 14 -15.05 -7.13 -1.55
CA MET A 14 -14.83 -6.96 -0.11
C MET A 14 -14.55 -5.48 0.18
N LEU A 15 -15.13 -4.95 1.24
CA LEU A 15 -14.69 -3.70 1.84
C LEU A 15 -13.75 -4.02 3.01
N MET A 16 -12.48 -3.70 2.83
CA MET A 16 -11.46 -3.88 3.87
C MET A 16 -11.14 -2.56 4.53
N ALA A 17 -11.88 -2.22 5.57
CA ALA A 17 -11.69 -0.99 6.32
C ALA A 17 -10.64 -1.20 7.41
N ALA A 18 -9.49 -0.52 7.30
CA ALA A 18 -8.50 -0.49 8.37
C ALA A 18 -9.06 0.27 9.58
N PRO A 19 -9.03 -0.35 10.78
CA PRO A 19 -9.43 0.33 12.01
C PRO A 19 -8.38 1.37 12.42
N PRO A 20 -8.71 2.34 13.26
CA PRO A 20 -7.73 3.16 13.95
C PRO A 20 -6.74 2.30 14.76
N TRP A 21 -5.51 2.78 14.89
CA TRP A 21 -4.51 2.20 15.79
C TRP A 21 -3.83 3.33 16.61
N PRO A 22 -3.02 3.03 17.63
CA PRO A 22 -2.52 4.05 18.58
C PRO A 22 -1.95 5.30 17.91
N ASP A 23 -1.20 5.14 16.80
CA ASP A 23 -0.57 6.27 16.11
C ASP A 23 -1.33 6.77 14.87
N TYR A 24 -2.47 6.17 14.52
CA TYR A 24 -3.26 6.67 13.40
C TYR A 24 -4.76 6.52 13.63
N ALA A 25 -5.52 7.56 13.29
CA ALA A 25 -6.97 7.49 13.17
C ALA A 25 -7.48 8.42 12.07
N LEU A 26 -8.49 7.98 11.33
CA LEU A 26 -9.39 8.86 10.62
C LEU A 26 -10.40 9.39 11.64
N VAL A 27 -10.22 10.64 12.06
CA VAL A 27 -11.03 11.24 13.14
C VAL A 27 -12.41 11.65 12.63
N ASP A 28 -12.45 12.25 11.43
CA ASP A 28 -13.68 12.66 10.74
C ASP A 28 -13.44 12.80 9.25
N SER A 29 -14.50 12.79 8.46
CA SER A 29 -14.45 13.05 7.01
C SER A 29 -15.68 13.81 6.55
N GLY A 30 -15.51 14.62 5.51
CA GLY A 30 -16.61 15.34 4.90
C GLY A 30 -16.20 16.68 4.29
N GLY A 31 -17.07 17.24 3.45
CA GLY A 31 -16.79 18.48 2.75
C GLY A 31 -15.55 18.44 1.89
N GLY A 32 -15.27 17.29 1.24
CA GLY A 32 -14.11 17.08 0.39
C GLY A 32 -12.79 16.92 1.14
N ARG A 33 -12.81 16.60 2.45
CA ARG A 33 -11.60 16.55 3.30
C ARG A 33 -11.66 15.42 4.31
N LYS A 34 -10.48 15.06 4.84
CA LYS A 34 -10.26 14.16 5.97
C LYS A 34 -9.58 14.92 7.10
N LEU A 35 -10.04 14.68 8.33
CA LEU A 35 -9.37 15.06 9.56
C LEU A 35 -8.73 13.79 10.12
N GLU A 36 -7.42 13.75 10.22
CA GLU A 36 -6.66 12.55 10.56
C GLU A 36 -5.66 12.83 11.67
N ARG A 37 -5.47 11.84 12.53
CA ARG A 37 -4.43 11.86 13.56
C ARG A 37 -3.24 11.00 13.11
N TYR A 38 -2.06 11.61 13.07
CA TYR A 38 -0.78 10.96 12.80
C TYR A 38 0.16 11.14 14.01
N GLY A 39 0.26 10.13 14.86
CA GLY A 39 0.87 10.25 16.16
C GLY A 39 0.10 11.24 17.03
N GLN A 40 0.77 12.28 17.50
CA GLN A 40 0.15 13.37 18.28
C GLN A 40 -0.33 14.55 17.43
N ARG A 41 -0.29 14.42 16.09
CA ARG A 41 -0.61 15.51 15.17
C ARG A 41 -1.95 15.29 14.50
N LEU A 42 -2.78 16.33 14.57
CA LEU A 42 -4.03 16.37 13.86
C LEU A 42 -3.81 17.12 12.54
N VAL A 43 -4.14 16.50 11.41
CA VAL A 43 -3.90 17.05 10.07
C VAL A 43 -5.17 17.02 9.24
N ILE A 44 -5.31 18.01 8.37
CA ILE A 44 -6.39 18.06 7.37
C ILE A 44 -5.78 17.86 5.99
N ARG A 45 -6.34 16.90 5.23
CA ARG A 45 -5.96 16.61 3.85
C ARG A 45 -7.20 16.60 2.95
N PRO A 46 -7.06 16.97 1.67
CA PRO A 46 -8.15 16.86 0.71
C PRO A 46 -8.51 15.38 0.46
N GLU A 47 -9.79 15.12 0.35
CA GLU A 47 -10.36 13.86 -0.11
C GLU A 47 -11.69 14.13 -0.82
N PRO A 48 -11.65 14.38 -2.13
CA PRO A 48 -12.83 14.79 -2.90
C PRO A 48 -14.01 13.82 -2.82
N GLN A 49 -13.75 12.55 -2.54
CA GLN A 49 -14.79 11.52 -2.39
C GLN A 49 -15.68 11.72 -1.15
N CYS A 50 -15.22 12.48 -0.15
CA CYS A 50 -15.99 12.76 1.06
C CYS A 50 -17.06 13.83 0.79
N LEU A 51 -18.08 13.48 0.00
CA LEU A 51 -19.16 14.39 -0.45
C LEU A 51 -20.17 14.73 0.64
N TRP A 52 -20.19 14.02 1.74
CA TRP A 52 -21.04 14.24 2.90
C TRP A 52 -20.54 15.36 3.79
N ALA A 53 -21.39 15.83 4.70
CA ALA A 53 -20.99 16.80 5.71
C ALA A 53 -20.12 16.14 6.81
N PRO A 54 -19.13 16.89 7.36
CA PRO A 54 -18.43 16.45 8.56
C PRO A 54 -19.41 16.09 9.68
N ARG A 55 -19.05 15.11 10.50
CA ARG A 55 -19.84 14.69 11.66
C ARG A 55 -19.49 15.50 12.90
N LEU A 56 -18.22 15.84 13.05
CA LEU A 56 -17.74 16.63 14.16
C LEU A 56 -18.00 18.13 13.91
N PRO A 57 -18.19 18.91 14.97
CA PRO A 57 -18.36 20.36 14.85
C PRO A 57 -17.07 21.04 14.35
N ALA A 58 -17.22 22.26 13.83
CA ALA A 58 -16.14 22.98 13.18
C ALA A 58 -14.90 23.23 14.07
N ASP A 59 -15.11 23.37 15.38
CA ASP A 59 -14.03 23.57 16.36
C ASP A 59 -13.07 22.36 16.43
N ALA A 60 -13.57 21.13 16.27
CA ALA A 60 -12.71 19.94 16.17
C ALA A 60 -11.74 20.02 14.98
N TRP A 61 -12.17 20.60 13.88
CA TRP A 61 -11.33 20.79 12.69
C TRP A 61 -10.37 21.98 12.81
N VAL A 62 -10.75 23.02 13.53
CA VAL A 62 -9.88 24.20 13.79
C VAL A 62 -8.65 23.80 14.62
N GLY A 63 -8.75 22.75 15.44
CA GLY A 63 -7.64 22.22 16.23
C GLY A 63 -6.52 21.53 15.42
N ALA A 64 -6.66 21.40 14.10
CA ALA A 64 -5.64 20.78 13.27
C ALA A 64 -4.32 21.55 13.30
N SER A 65 -3.24 20.83 13.53
CA SER A 65 -1.88 21.39 13.58
C SER A 65 -1.28 21.66 12.20
N ALA A 66 -1.78 20.96 11.17
CA ALA A 66 -1.35 21.16 9.79
C ALA A 66 -2.50 20.94 8.81
N VAL A 67 -2.54 21.74 7.76
CA VAL A 67 -3.52 21.65 6.66
C VAL A 67 -2.76 21.60 5.35
N PHE A 68 -3.05 20.59 4.52
CA PHE A 68 -2.51 20.53 3.18
C PHE A 68 -3.35 21.39 2.23
N GLU A 69 -2.69 22.32 1.55
CA GLU A 69 -3.26 23.16 0.53
C GLU A 69 -2.76 22.66 -0.83
N PRO A 70 -3.63 22.00 -1.64
CA PRO A 70 -3.22 21.49 -2.94
C PRO A 70 -2.90 22.63 -3.90
N ALA A 71 -1.95 22.40 -4.82
CA ALA A 71 -1.75 23.21 -6.02
C ALA A 71 -2.72 22.76 -7.13
N ASP A 72 -2.57 23.29 -8.34
CA ASP A 72 -3.39 22.91 -9.50
C ASP A 72 -3.31 21.40 -9.82
N ASP A 73 -2.19 20.77 -9.49
CA ASP A 73 -2.03 19.32 -9.44
C ASP A 73 -2.34 18.87 -8.01
N GLU A 74 -3.49 18.24 -7.77
CA GLU A 74 -4.02 17.85 -6.45
C GLU A 74 -3.06 17.00 -5.61
N GLU A 75 -2.06 16.36 -6.22
CA GLU A 75 -1.05 15.55 -5.54
C GLU A 75 0.03 16.42 -4.88
N ALA A 76 0.45 17.51 -5.53
CA ALA A 76 1.44 18.45 -5.03
C ALA A 76 0.77 19.65 -4.35
N GLY A 77 1.49 20.28 -3.42
CA GLY A 77 0.98 21.43 -2.69
C GLY A 77 1.91 21.84 -1.56
N ARG A 78 1.35 22.50 -0.57
CA ARG A 78 2.09 22.93 0.62
C ARG A 78 1.31 22.65 1.89
N TRP A 79 2.06 22.46 2.97
CA TRP A 79 1.49 22.35 4.31
C TRP A 79 1.46 23.75 4.96
N ARG A 80 0.31 24.12 5.46
CA ARG A 80 0.15 25.27 6.33
C ARG A 80 0.09 24.79 7.77
N PHE A 81 0.98 25.30 8.61
CA PHE A 81 1.11 24.92 10.01
C PHE A 81 0.48 25.97 10.92
N THR A 82 -0.10 25.54 12.04
CA THR A 82 -0.66 26.44 13.08
C THR A 82 0.39 26.84 14.13
N GLY A 83 1.58 26.24 14.10
CA GLY A 83 2.68 26.53 15.02
C GLY A 83 3.99 25.88 14.56
N ALA A 84 5.07 26.12 15.28
CA ALA A 84 6.35 25.47 15.01
C ALA A 84 6.26 23.97 15.33
N MET A 85 6.68 23.13 14.39
CA MET A 85 6.71 21.68 14.57
C MET A 85 7.84 21.03 13.76
N SER A 86 8.27 19.86 14.19
CA SER A 86 9.23 19.05 13.42
C SER A 86 8.56 18.55 12.13
N GLU A 87 9.28 18.58 11.02
CA GLU A 87 8.82 18.05 9.75
C GLU A 87 8.78 16.51 9.73
N THR A 88 9.50 15.85 10.63
CA THR A 88 9.60 14.39 10.72
C THR A 88 9.32 13.95 12.15
N TRP A 89 8.58 12.86 12.32
CA TRP A 89 8.29 12.24 13.61
C TRP A 89 8.10 10.73 13.49
N PRO A 90 8.42 9.97 14.55
CA PRO A 90 8.18 8.53 14.58
C PRO A 90 6.69 8.22 14.71
N MET A 91 6.31 7.13 14.12
CA MET A 91 5.02 6.45 14.24
C MET A 91 5.25 4.96 14.28
N ALA A 92 4.31 4.22 14.82
CA ALA A 92 4.33 2.77 14.84
C ALA A 92 3.03 2.17 14.27
N TRP A 93 3.16 1.04 13.61
CA TRP A 93 2.06 0.12 13.35
C TRP A 93 2.47 -1.26 13.89
N ARG A 94 1.85 -1.66 14.99
CA ARG A 94 2.26 -2.85 15.76
C ARG A 94 3.73 -2.75 16.19
N ASP A 95 4.56 -3.69 15.74
CA ASP A 95 6.00 -3.78 16.02
C ASP A 95 6.89 -3.22 14.89
N ILE A 96 6.31 -2.40 14.02
CA ILE A 96 7.00 -1.70 12.94
C ILE A 96 6.97 -0.21 13.21
N ASP A 97 8.16 0.36 13.42
CA ASP A 97 8.37 1.79 13.59
C ASP A 97 8.73 2.43 12.24
N PHE A 98 8.20 3.60 11.98
CA PHE A 98 8.48 4.35 10.76
C PHE A 98 8.35 5.84 10.97
N HIS A 99 8.98 6.62 10.12
CA HIS A 99 8.85 8.06 10.12
C HIS A 99 7.66 8.51 9.28
N ALA A 100 6.83 9.38 9.84
CA ALA A 100 5.97 10.26 9.06
C ALA A 100 6.71 11.56 8.77
N ARG A 101 6.46 12.18 7.59
CA ARG A 101 7.10 13.42 7.16
C ARG A 101 6.15 14.30 6.38
N PHE A 102 6.20 15.59 6.67
CA PHE A 102 5.63 16.60 5.77
C PHE A 102 6.53 16.73 4.52
N THR A 103 5.92 16.66 3.36
CA THR A 103 6.61 16.78 2.07
C THR A 103 5.83 17.75 1.17
N ALA A 104 6.32 18.03 -0.02
CA ALA A 104 5.58 18.82 -1.01
C ALA A 104 4.33 18.07 -1.56
N PHE A 105 4.08 16.84 -1.10
CA PHE A 105 2.93 16.04 -1.46
C PHE A 105 2.00 15.87 -0.27
N ARG A 106 0.73 15.53 -0.55
CA ARG A 106 -0.27 15.27 0.49
C ARG A 106 0.03 14.03 1.35
N HIS A 107 0.89 13.12 0.86
CA HIS A 107 1.24 11.89 1.56
C HIS A 107 2.31 12.14 2.63
N LEU A 108 2.09 11.54 3.80
CA LEU A 108 2.97 11.68 4.97
C LEU A 108 3.98 10.52 5.13
N GLY A 109 4.19 9.74 4.08
CA GLY A 109 5.12 8.61 4.08
C GLY A 109 4.46 7.27 4.36
N VAL A 110 3.17 7.24 4.61
CA VAL A 110 2.40 6.02 4.86
C VAL A 110 1.01 6.13 4.24
N PHE A 111 0.47 5.01 3.80
CA PHE A 111 -0.90 4.84 3.33
C PHE A 111 -1.64 3.95 4.34
N PRO A 112 -2.33 4.54 5.30
CA PRO A 112 -2.90 3.80 6.43
C PRO A 112 -3.94 2.76 6.04
N GLU A 113 -4.64 2.95 4.93
CA GLU A 113 -5.60 2.01 4.36
C GLU A 113 -4.99 0.65 4.02
N HIS A 114 -3.66 0.61 3.78
CA HIS A 114 -2.93 -0.63 3.51
C HIS A 114 -2.67 -1.48 4.76
N ALA A 115 -2.99 -1.01 5.96
CA ALA A 115 -2.77 -1.75 7.20
C ALA A 115 -3.43 -3.14 7.20
N ALA A 116 -4.62 -3.25 6.58
CA ALA A 116 -5.30 -4.53 6.41
C ALA A 116 -4.51 -5.51 5.52
N ASN A 117 -3.80 -5.01 4.50
CA ASN A 117 -2.93 -5.82 3.65
C ASN A 117 -1.62 -6.19 4.34
N TRP A 118 -1.02 -5.28 5.13
CA TRP A 118 0.19 -5.61 5.90
C TRP A 118 -0.08 -6.73 6.89
N GLU A 119 -1.23 -6.68 7.57
CA GLU A 119 -1.65 -7.74 8.48
C GLU A 119 -1.87 -9.07 7.77
N TRP A 120 -2.56 -9.03 6.62
CA TRP A 120 -2.82 -10.21 5.82
C TRP A 120 -1.52 -10.88 5.34
N ILE A 121 -0.55 -10.08 4.84
CA ILE A 121 0.78 -10.56 4.44
C ILE A 121 1.48 -11.22 5.62
N ALA A 122 1.57 -10.52 6.76
CA ALA A 122 2.27 -11.02 7.94
C ALA A 122 1.66 -12.32 8.47
N ASN A 123 0.34 -12.42 8.53
CA ASN A 123 -0.34 -13.63 8.98
C ASN A 123 -0.11 -14.78 8.02
N ARG A 124 -0.12 -14.52 6.72
CA ARG A 124 0.11 -15.53 5.71
C ARG A 124 1.55 -16.09 5.77
N LEU A 125 2.54 -15.22 5.91
CA LEU A 125 3.94 -15.61 6.04
C LEU A 125 4.20 -16.46 7.31
N ARG A 126 3.63 -16.08 8.46
CA ARG A 126 3.77 -16.84 9.70
C ARG A 126 3.15 -18.23 9.63
N ALA A 127 2.09 -18.40 8.84
CA ALA A 127 1.41 -19.68 8.73
C ALA A 127 2.23 -20.77 8.00
N TYR A 128 3.19 -20.37 7.17
CA TYR A 128 3.93 -21.32 6.33
C TYR A 128 5.14 -22.00 6.99
N GLY A 129 5.72 -21.41 8.04
CA GLY A 129 6.79 -22.04 8.82
C GLY A 129 8.09 -22.36 8.07
N ARG A 130 8.32 -21.76 6.88
CA ARG A 130 9.53 -21.91 6.07
C ARG A 130 10.09 -20.55 5.66
N GLU A 131 11.30 -20.51 5.16
CA GLU A 131 11.87 -19.31 4.56
C GLU A 131 11.06 -18.90 3.33
N PHE A 132 10.69 -17.62 3.26
CA PHE A 132 9.89 -17.03 2.20
C PHE A 132 10.67 -15.94 1.49
N ARG A 133 10.58 -15.91 0.17
CA ARG A 133 11.13 -14.85 -0.67
C ARG A 133 9.99 -13.99 -1.19
N VAL A 134 9.98 -12.73 -0.76
CA VAL A 134 8.96 -11.75 -1.14
C VAL A 134 9.56 -10.68 -2.06
N LEU A 135 8.91 -10.41 -3.17
CA LEU A 135 9.18 -9.26 -4.04
C LEU A 135 8.15 -8.17 -3.74
N ASN A 136 8.61 -6.98 -3.38
CA ASN A 136 7.77 -5.80 -3.22
C ASN A 136 8.15 -4.75 -4.26
N LEU A 137 7.26 -4.48 -5.20
CA LEU A 137 7.41 -3.51 -6.27
C LEU A 137 6.63 -2.24 -5.95
N PHE A 138 7.20 -1.07 -6.28
CA PHE A 138 6.70 0.25 -5.89
C PHE A 138 6.62 0.36 -4.36
N GLY A 139 7.69 -0.14 -3.71
CA GLY A 139 7.67 -0.39 -2.26
C GLY A 139 7.70 0.87 -1.40
N TYR A 140 7.87 2.06 -1.99
CA TYR A 140 7.82 3.39 -1.35
C TYR A 140 8.69 3.46 -0.08
N THR A 141 8.10 3.85 1.06
CA THR A 141 8.80 3.96 2.37
C THR A 141 8.96 2.64 3.11
N GLY A 142 8.56 1.52 2.49
CA GLY A 142 8.93 0.18 2.90
C GLY A 142 8.04 -0.51 3.93
N VAL A 143 6.95 0.08 4.43
CA VAL A 143 6.16 -0.51 5.53
C VAL A 143 5.71 -1.94 5.22
N ALA A 144 5.22 -2.22 3.98
CA ALA A 144 4.87 -3.58 3.57
C ALA A 144 6.09 -4.54 3.54
N SER A 145 7.27 -4.03 3.13
CA SER A 145 8.52 -4.80 3.18
C SER A 145 8.95 -5.12 4.59
N LEU A 146 8.81 -4.15 5.51
CA LEU A 146 9.13 -4.34 6.93
C LEU A 146 8.16 -5.33 7.58
N ALA A 147 6.86 -5.26 7.26
CA ALA A 147 5.87 -6.23 7.73
C ALA A 147 6.20 -7.66 7.27
N ALA A 148 6.61 -7.83 6.02
CA ALA A 148 7.05 -9.13 5.50
C ALA A 148 8.34 -9.60 6.18
N ALA A 149 9.34 -8.74 6.37
CA ALA A 149 10.60 -9.08 7.02
C ALA A 149 10.42 -9.44 8.50
N LYS A 150 9.59 -8.70 9.25
CA LYS A 150 9.20 -9.04 10.64
C LYS A 150 8.50 -10.39 10.73
N ALA A 151 7.80 -10.79 9.69
CA ALA A 151 7.18 -12.12 9.60
C ALA A 151 8.14 -13.22 9.14
N GLY A 152 9.44 -12.91 8.97
CA GLY A 152 10.50 -13.88 8.66
C GLY A 152 10.83 -14.04 7.18
N ALA A 153 10.35 -13.16 6.30
CA ALA A 153 10.66 -13.25 4.88
C ALA A 153 11.99 -12.58 4.51
N SER A 154 12.67 -13.14 3.51
CA SER A 154 13.69 -12.44 2.74
C SER A 154 13.02 -11.56 1.68
N VAL A 155 13.25 -10.26 1.73
CA VAL A 155 12.50 -9.29 0.91
C VAL A 155 13.40 -8.67 -0.17
N THR A 156 12.91 -8.58 -1.39
CA THR A 156 13.45 -7.71 -2.44
C THR A 156 12.53 -6.50 -2.59
N HIS A 157 12.98 -5.36 -2.09
CA HIS A 157 12.27 -4.09 -2.17
C HIS A 157 12.75 -3.30 -3.38
N VAL A 158 11.84 -2.95 -4.27
CA VAL A 158 12.13 -2.20 -5.51
C VAL A 158 11.27 -0.94 -5.55
N ASP A 159 11.91 0.20 -5.68
CA ASP A 159 11.25 1.48 -5.93
C ASP A 159 12.13 2.35 -6.85
N ALA A 160 11.51 3.14 -7.71
CA ALA A 160 12.22 4.02 -8.64
C ALA A 160 12.83 5.25 -7.94
N SER A 161 12.28 5.65 -6.80
CA SER A 161 12.68 6.83 -6.06
C SER A 161 13.81 6.55 -5.08
N LYS A 162 15.00 7.11 -5.36
CA LYS A 162 16.13 7.07 -4.41
C LYS A 162 15.75 7.61 -3.03
N ARG A 163 14.89 8.64 -2.98
CA ARG A 163 14.43 9.24 -1.72
C ARG A 163 13.52 8.28 -0.95
N ALA A 164 12.61 7.59 -1.64
CA ALA A 164 11.72 6.62 -1.01
C ALA A 164 12.50 5.41 -0.46
N VAL A 165 13.44 4.86 -1.23
CA VAL A 165 14.32 3.76 -0.78
C VAL A 165 15.22 4.20 0.40
N GLY A 166 15.71 5.44 0.38
CA GLY A 166 16.45 5.99 1.52
C GLY A 166 15.60 6.04 2.78
N TRP A 167 14.38 6.53 2.66
CA TRP A 167 13.41 6.57 3.77
C TRP A 167 13.01 5.17 4.24
N ALA A 168 12.83 4.21 3.32
CA ALA A 168 12.55 2.82 3.69
C ALA A 168 13.67 2.19 4.53
N ARG A 169 14.93 2.50 4.24
CA ARG A 169 16.09 2.06 5.05
C ARG A 169 16.08 2.69 6.44
N GLU A 170 15.82 4.00 6.54
CA GLU A 170 15.68 4.69 7.83
C GLU A 170 14.55 4.05 8.67
N ASN A 171 13.45 3.66 8.05
CA ASN A 171 12.36 2.95 8.72
C ASN A 171 12.77 1.54 9.15
N ALA A 172 13.61 0.85 8.36
CA ALA A 172 14.18 -0.45 8.75
C ALA A 172 15.07 -0.31 9.98
N ASP A 173 15.93 0.71 10.02
CA ASP A 173 16.79 0.99 11.17
C ASP A 173 15.96 1.29 12.43
N LEU A 174 14.93 2.13 12.29
CA LEU A 174 14.02 2.48 13.39
C LEU A 174 13.26 1.26 13.92
N SER A 175 12.88 0.33 13.03
CA SER A 175 12.19 -0.93 13.38
C SER A 175 13.11 -2.03 13.92
N GLY A 176 14.43 -1.78 14.06
CA GLY A 176 15.41 -2.81 14.45
C GLY A 176 15.59 -3.90 13.39
N LEU A 177 15.46 -3.55 12.12
CA LEU A 177 15.56 -4.44 10.96
C LEU A 177 16.73 -4.11 10.03
N SER A 178 17.76 -3.40 10.53
CA SER A 178 18.95 -3.03 9.76
C SER A 178 19.66 -4.24 9.17
N ASP A 179 19.73 -5.35 9.93
CA ASP A 179 20.36 -6.62 9.54
C ASP A 179 19.39 -7.64 8.94
N ALA A 180 18.11 -7.27 8.78
CA ALA A 180 17.13 -8.17 8.16
C ALA A 180 17.48 -8.43 6.69
N PRO A 181 17.13 -9.60 6.13
CA PRO A 181 17.44 -9.95 4.76
C PRO A 181 16.58 -9.18 3.76
N ILE A 182 16.72 -7.84 3.73
CA ILE A 182 16.01 -6.96 2.81
C ILE A 182 17.01 -6.41 1.78
N ARG A 183 16.78 -6.73 0.52
CA ARG A 183 17.53 -6.18 -0.59
C ARG A 183 16.84 -4.92 -1.13
N TRP A 184 17.47 -3.77 -0.92
CA TRP A 184 16.98 -2.46 -1.33
C TRP A 184 17.46 -2.10 -2.73
N LEU A 185 16.55 -1.80 -3.65
CA LEU A 185 16.87 -1.50 -5.05
C LEU A 185 16.20 -0.21 -5.52
N ILE A 186 16.99 0.64 -6.17
CA ILE A 186 16.52 1.83 -6.87
C ILE A 186 16.46 1.46 -8.35
N GLU A 187 15.28 1.04 -8.83
CA GLU A 187 15.13 0.51 -10.19
C GLU A 187 13.68 0.69 -10.70
N ASP A 188 13.51 0.74 -12.01
CA ASP A 188 12.20 0.62 -12.67
C ASP A 188 11.65 -0.80 -12.49
N ALA A 189 10.41 -0.92 -12.02
CA ALA A 189 9.79 -2.21 -11.71
C ALA A 189 9.69 -3.14 -12.92
N ARG A 190 9.36 -2.63 -14.12
CA ARG A 190 9.25 -3.42 -15.35
C ARG A 190 10.62 -3.96 -15.77
N LYS A 191 11.65 -3.10 -15.75
CA LYS A 191 13.03 -3.52 -16.06
C LYS A 191 13.53 -4.57 -15.08
N TRP A 192 13.23 -4.40 -13.80
CA TRP A 192 13.58 -5.38 -12.77
C TRP A 192 12.89 -6.71 -13.05
N VAL A 193 11.58 -6.74 -13.20
CA VAL A 193 10.80 -7.96 -13.46
C VAL A 193 11.29 -8.66 -14.74
N ALA A 194 11.44 -7.94 -15.85
CA ALA A 194 11.93 -8.51 -17.09
C ALA A 194 13.34 -9.12 -16.95
N ARG A 195 14.22 -8.52 -16.14
CA ARG A 195 15.56 -9.05 -15.84
C ARG A 195 15.49 -10.32 -15.00
N GLU A 196 14.65 -10.32 -13.97
CA GLU A 196 14.49 -11.49 -13.09
C GLU A 196 13.83 -12.68 -13.82
N VAL A 197 12.87 -12.43 -14.69
CA VAL A 197 12.29 -13.47 -15.57
C VAL A 197 13.38 -14.11 -16.44
N ARG A 198 14.23 -13.31 -17.10
CA ARG A 198 15.35 -13.84 -17.91
C ARG A 198 16.37 -14.62 -17.09
N ARG A 199 16.54 -14.29 -15.80
CA ARG A 199 17.44 -15.00 -14.87
C ARG A 199 16.84 -16.27 -14.28
N GLY A 200 15.56 -16.52 -14.53
CA GLY A 200 14.84 -17.61 -13.88
C GLY A 200 14.67 -17.43 -12.38
N ALA A 201 14.70 -16.18 -11.87
CA ALA A 201 14.44 -15.93 -10.45
C ALA A 201 13.02 -16.36 -10.07
N ARG A 202 12.82 -16.68 -8.78
CA ARG A 202 11.53 -17.13 -8.26
C ARG A 202 11.25 -16.50 -6.90
N TYR A 203 9.99 -16.20 -6.65
CA TYR A 203 9.48 -15.61 -5.41
C TYR A 203 8.26 -16.39 -4.92
N ASP A 204 8.09 -16.45 -3.60
CA ASP A 204 6.96 -17.14 -2.96
C ASP A 204 5.77 -16.21 -2.74
N GLY A 205 6.02 -14.91 -2.70
CA GLY A 205 5.00 -13.88 -2.60
C GLY A 205 5.40 -12.62 -3.35
N ILE A 206 4.42 -11.94 -3.95
CA ILE A 206 4.65 -10.68 -4.68
C ILE A 206 3.64 -9.63 -4.23
N ILE A 207 4.14 -8.43 -3.96
CA ILE A 207 3.37 -7.24 -3.58
C ILE A 207 3.59 -6.17 -4.64
N LEU A 208 2.50 -5.56 -5.12
CA LEU A 208 2.52 -4.47 -6.09
C LEU A 208 1.60 -3.34 -5.64
N ASP A 209 2.11 -2.12 -5.71
CA ASP A 209 1.35 -0.90 -5.43
C ASP A 209 1.69 0.21 -6.43
N PRO A 210 1.40 -0.02 -7.73
CA PRO A 210 1.79 0.90 -8.78
C PRO A 210 1.00 2.21 -8.73
N PRO A 211 1.67 3.36 -8.93
CA PRO A 211 1.00 4.64 -9.09
C PRO A 211 0.29 4.73 -10.45
N LYS A 212 -0.64 5.67 -10.60
CA LYS A 212 -1.27 5.98 -11.90
C LYS A 212 -0.24 6.37 -12.97
N TYR A 213 0.77 7.15 -12.55
CA TYR A 213 1.88 7.62 -13.39
C TYR A 213 3.16 7.67 -12.55
N GLY A 214 4.30 7.42 -13.19
CA GLY A 214 5.61 7.48 -12.53
C GLY A 214 6.77 7.64 -13.50
N ARG A 215 7.95 7.95 -12.95
CA ARG A 215 9.20 7.98 -13.70
C ARG A 215 10.22 7.07 -13.04
N GLY A 216 10.86 6.25 -13.83
CA GLY A 216 11.99 5.42 -13.42
C GLY A 216 13.28 6.23 -13.26
N PRO A 217 14.29 5.67 -12.57
CA PRO A 217 15.57 6.35 -12.31
C PRO A 217 16.38 6.65 -13.58
N GLY A 218 16.13 5.95 -14.66
CA GLY A 218 16.74 6.18 -15.99
C GLY A 218 15.86 6.99 -16.93
N GLY A 219 14.77 7.60 -16.45
CA GLY A 219 13.85 8.39 -17.26
C GLY A 219 12.71 7.58 -17.89
N GLU A 220 12.59 6.31 -17.53
CA GLU A 220 11.45 5.46 -17.93
C GLU A 220 10.14 6.11 -17.53
N VAL A 221 9.10 5.94 -18.36
CA VAL A 221 7.76 6.41 -18.04
C VAL A 221 6.88 5.21 -17.72
N TRP A 222 6.27 5.23 -16.56
CA TRP A 222 5.24 4.29 -16.13
C TRP A 222 3.85 4.89 -16.35
N ARG A 223 2.98 4.14 -16.98
CA ARG A 223 1.54 4.44 -17.12
C ARG A 223 0.73 3.21 -16.77
N LEU A 224 -0.11 3.34 -15.75
CA LEU A 224 -0.84 2.20 -15.15
C LEU A 224 -1.57 1.36 -16.19
N TYR A 225 -2.39 1.98 -17.05
CA TYR A 225 -3.23 1.25 -18.00
C TYR A 225 -2.45 0.57 -19.14
N GLU A 226 -1.31 1.14 -19.50
CA GLU A 226 -0.49 0.66 -20.61
C GLU A 226 0.48 -0.45 -20.14
N ASP A 227 1.02 -0.30 -18.94
CA ASP A 227 2.17 -1.09 -18.49
C ASP A 227 1.78 -2.21 -17.49
N LEU A 228 0.61 -2.08 -16.82
CA LEU A 228 0.22 -3.02 -15.78
C LEU A 228 0.00 -4.46 -16.29
N PRO A 229 -0.64 -4.71 -17.47
CA PRO A 229 -0.85 -6.07 -17.95
C PRO A 229 0.45 -6.86 -18.10
N ASP A 230 1.44 -6.28 -18.75
CA ASP A 230 2.74 -6.92 -18.96
C ASP A 230 3.50 -7.12 -17.64
N LEU A 231 3.41 -6.15 -16.73
CA LEU A 231 4.05 -6.26 -15.43
C LEU A 231 3.45 -7.41 -14.61
N ILE A 232 2.11 -7.53 -14.57
CA ILE A 232 1.41 -8.60 -13.83
C ILE A 232 1.74 -9.97 -14.43
N ALA A 233 1.76 -10.09 -15.76
CA ALA A 233 2.16 -11.33 -16.43
C ALA A 233 3.62 -11.72 -16.09
N GLY A 234 4.53 -10.75 -16.09
CA GLY A 234 5.91 -10.94 -15.66
C GLY A 234 6.02 -11.38 -14.20
N CYS A 235 5.26 -10.76 -13.30
CA CYS A 235 5.19 -11.15 -11.89
C CYS A 235 4.65 -12.57 -11.70
N ALA A 236 3.59 -12.94 -12.42
CA ALA A 236 3.07 -14.31 -12.36
C ALA A 236 4.11 -15.35 -12.83
N ALA A 237 4.95 -15.01 -13.82
CA ALA A 237 6.06 -15.87 -14.27
C ALA A 237 7.18 -15.99 -13.24
N LEU A 238 7.32 -15.05 -12.30
CA LEU A 238 8.30 -15.10 -11.21
C LEU A 238 7.82 -15.91 -9.99
N LEU A 239 6.55 -16.28 -9.90
CA LEU A 239 6.06 -17.07 -8.77
C LEU A 239 6.61 -18.50 -8.83
N THR A 240 7.03 -19.03 -7.66
CA THR A 240 7.36 -20.45 -7.49
C THR A 240 6.12 -21.32 -7.72
N ASP A 241 6.30 -22.61 -7.90
CA ASP A 241 5.18 -23.55 -7.97
C ASP A 241 4.43 -23.64 -6.61
N ASP A 242 5.16 -23.43 -5.51
CA ASP A 242 4.67 -23.39 -4.13
C ASP A 242 4.39 -21.96 -3.64
N ALA A 243 4.25 -21.00 -4.55
CA ALA A 243 3.98 -19.61 -4.18
C ALA A 243 2.70 -19.50 -3.34
N SER A 244 2.73 -18.58 -2.40
CA SER A 244 1.64 -18.38 -1.44
C SER A 244 0.66 -17.31 -1.87
N PHE A 245 1.16 -16.20 -2.43
CA PHE A 245 0.29 -15.08 -2.72
C PHE A 245 0.82 -14.12 -3.80
N MET A 246 -0.10 -13.38 -4.37
CA MET A 246 0.16 -12.16 -5.14
C MET A 246 -0.86 -11.10 -4.74
N LEU A 247 -0.38 -9.94 -4.31
CA LEU A 247 -1.19 -8.80 -3.89
C LEU A 247 -0.93 -7.63 -4.84
N LEU A 248 -1.99 -7.06 -5.37
CA LEU A 248 -1.99 -5.85 -6.17
C LEU A 248 -2.92 -4.82 -5.53
N ASN A 249 -2.39 -3.64 -5.23
CA ASN A 249 -3.19 -2.45 -4.95
C ASN A 249 -3.16 -1.53 -6.16
N ALA A 250 -4.16 -0.72 -6.34
CA ALA A 250 -4.12 0.38 -7.29
C ALA A 250 -5.12 1.47 -6.92
N TYR A 251 -4.71 2.70 -7.13
CA TYR A 251 -5.56 3.89 -7.04
C TYR A 251 -5.72 4.50 -8.43
N SER A 252 -6.96 4.56 -8.92
CA SER A 252 -7.27 5.27 -10.16
C SER A 252 -8.79 5.48 -10.30
N GLU A 253 -9.17 6.66 -10.76
CA GLU A 253 -10.57 7.05 -10.95
C GLU A 253 -11.36 6.20 -11.95
N ARG A 254 -10.66 5.53 -12.88
CA ARG A 254 -11.30 4.74 -13.95
C ARG A 254 -11.03 3.24 -13.86
N LEU A 255 -10.41 2.80 -12.78
CA LEU A 255 -10.09 1.40 -12.54
C LEU A 255 -11.01 0.86 -11.44
N THR A 256 -11.41 -0.38 -11.54
CA THR A 256 -12.21 -1.05 -10.51
C THR A 256 -11.46 -2.26 -9.96
N GLY A 257 -11.75 -2.64 -8.74
CA GLY A 257 -11.20 -3.87 -8.15
C GLY A 257 -11.51 -5.11 -8.99
N LEU A 258 -12.68 -5.16 -9.64
CA LEU A 258 -13.06 -6.26 -10.52
C LEU A 258 -12.18 -6.34 -11.77
N ALA A 259 -11.82 -5.19 -12.38
CA ALA A 259 -10.92 -5.16 -13.53
C ALA A 259 -9.51 -5.69 -13.16
N LEU A 260 -9.00 -5.30 -11.98
CA LEU A 260 -7.74 -5.83 -11.44
C LEU A 260 -7.81 -7.33 -11.19
N ALA A 261 -8.94 -7.82 -10.67
CA ALA A 261 -9.15 -9.23 -10.40
C ALA A 261 -9.18 -10.07 -11.68
N HIS A 262 -9.83 -9.61 -12.74
CA HIS A 262 -9.80 -10.29 -14.04
C HIS A 262 -8.38 -10.33 -14.63
N LEU A 263 -7.66 -9.23 -14.55
CA LEU A 263 -6.26 -9.19 -14.99
C LEU A 263 -5.39 -10.20 -14.23
N MET A 264 -5.60 -10.33 -12.91
CA MET A 264 -4.88 -11.31 -12.09
C MET A 264 -5.27 -12.76 -12.45
N VAL A 265 -6.56 -13.05 -12.69
CA VAL A 265 -7.02 -14.37 -13.15
C VAL A 265 -6.32 -14.75 -14.46
N GLU A 266 -6.29 -13.84 -15.44
CA GLU A 266 -5.64 -14.07 -16.73
C GLU A 266 -4.13 -14.35 -16.57
N ALA A 267 -3.43 -13.52 -15.81
CA ALA A 267 -1.98 -13.63 -15.63
C ALA A 267 -1.57 -14.90 -14.88
N LEU A 268 -2.33 -15.32 -13.86
CA LEU A 268 -2.05 -16.53 -13.07
C LEU A 268 -2.39 -17.82 -13.83
N GLY A 269 -3.29 -17.75 -14.81
CA GLY A 269 -3.66 -18.90 -15.64
C GLY A 269 -4.05 -20.12 -14.81
N PRO A 270 -3.45 -21.31 -15.07
CA PRO A 270 -3.87 -22.56 -14.45
C PRO A 270 -3.24 -22.81 -13.06
N ARG A 271 -2.97 -21.79 -12.26
CA ARG A 271 -2.35 -21.96 -10.92
C ARG A 271 -3.34 -22.39 -9.84
N GLY A 272 -4.64 -22.30 -10.10
CA GLY A 272 -5.67 -22.56 -9.07
C GLY A 272 -5.68 -21.50 -7.97
N GLY A 273 -6.25 -21.84 -6.81
CA GLY A 273 -6.37 -20.93 -5.68
C GLY A 273 -7.59 -20.02 -5.75
N SER A 274 -7.58 -18.97 -4.98
CA SER A 274 -8.68 -18.00 -4.89
C SER A 274 -8.20 -16.57 -5.06
N ILE A 275 -9.06 -15.72 -5.60
CA ILE A 275 -8.83 -14.29 -5.72
C ILE A 275 -9.93 -13.54 -4.98
N ASP A 276 -9.52 -12.81 -3.96
CA ASP A 276 -10.33 -11.79 -3.29
C ASP A 276 -10.02 -10.43 -3.90
N TRP A 277 -11.04 -9.58 -3.99
CA TRP A 277 -10.92 -8.24 -4.55
C TRP A 277 -11.91 -7.26 -3.91
N GLY A 278 -11.65 -5.99 -4.02
CA GLY A 278 -12.54 -4.96 -3.49
C GLY A 278 -11.84 -3.65 -3.21
N GLU A 279 -12.26 -2.98 -2.15
CA GLU A 279 -11.78 -1.66 -1.76
C GLU A 279 -11.04 -1.71 -0.42
N LEU A 280 -9.94 -0.98 -0.34
CA LEU A 280 -9.29 -0.60 0.91
C LEU A 280 -9.88 0.70 1.40
N ALA A 281 -10.28 0.74 2.65
CA ALA A 281 -10.90 1.88 3.26
C ALA A 281 -10.27 2.19 4.62
N LEU A 282 -10.49 3.41 5.08
CA LEU A 282 -10.26 3.81 6.46
C LEU A 282 -11.61 3.96 7.16
N ARG A 283 -11.69 3.49 8.41
CA ARG A 283 -12.87 3.67 9.24
C ARG A 283 -12.66 4.86 10.18
N GLU A 284 -13.66 5.74 10.24
CA GLU A 284 -13.66 6.83 11.21
C GLU A 284 -13.63 6.31 12.65
N GLU A 285 -12.85 6.98 13.48
CA GLU A 285 -12.89 6.80 14.94
C GLU A 285 -14.24 7.30 15.47
N ALA A 286 -15.05 6.40 15.95
CA ALA A 286 -16.38 6.70 16.43
C ALA A 286 -16.73 5.79 17.64
N PRO A 287 -17.65 6.18 18.50
CA PRO A 287 -18.24 5.28 19.47
C PRO A 287 -18.78 4.02 18.78
N GLU A 288 -18.68 2.85 19.43
CA GLU A 288 -19.12 1.56 18.87
C GLU A 288 -20.57 1.60 18.37
N GLU A 289 -21.42 2.37 19.06
CA GLU A 289 -22.83 2.55 18.74
C GLU A 289 -23.07 3.21 17.36
N ASP A 290 -22.16 4.07 16.92
CA ASP A 290 -22.28 4.83 15.67
C ASP A 290 -21.59 4.16 14.48
N GLY A 291 -20.74 3.16 14.72
CA GLY A 291 -20.10 2.34 13.72
C GLY A 291 -19.06 3.02 12.81
N GLY A 292 -18.85 4.33 12.88
CA GLY A 292 -17.94 5.13 12.07
C GLY A 292 -18.09 4.91 10.55
N ARG A 293 -18.05 5.97 9.76
CA ARG A 293 -18.10 5.84 8.29
C ARG A 293 -16.81 5.23 7.74
N ALA A 294 -16.91 4.45 6.68
CA ALA A 294 -15.76 3.98 5.93
C ALA A 294 -15.55 4.87 4.70
N VAL A 295 -14.29 5.26 4.47
CA VAL A 295 -13.88 6.02 3.28
C VAL A 295 -13.02 5.12 2.42
N GLY A 296 -13.53 4.71 1.25
CA GLY A 296 -12.78 3.92 0.26
C GLY A 296 -11.68 4.77 -0.37
N LEU A 297 -10.45 4.23 -0.45
CA LEU A 297 -9.29 5.00 -0.88
C LEU A 297 -8.51 4.35 -2.02
N SER A 298 -8.50 3.03 -2.11
CA SER A 298 -7.86 2.30 -3.20
C SER A 298 -8.54 0.95 -3.42
N PHE A 299 -8.24 0.33 -4.56
CA PHE A 299 -8.69 -1.03 -4.85
C PHE A 299 -7.57 -2.02 -4.56
N PHE A 300 -7.98 -3.24 -4.20
CA PHE A 300 -7.05 -4.35 -4.06
C PHE A 300 -7.55 -5.58 -4.79
N THR A 301 -6.60 -6.45 -5.14
CA THR A 301 -6.86 -7.83 -5.50
C THR A 301 -5.77 -8.72 -4.92
N ARG A 302 -6.16 -9.85 -4.32
CA ARG A 302 -5.27 -10.79 -3.64
C ARG A 302 -5.52 -12.18 -4.15
N TRP A 303 -4.50 -12.77 -4.77
CA TRP A 303 -4.48 -14.20 -5.01
C TRP A 303 -3.88 -14.94 -3.83
N SER A 304 -4.54 -16.02 -3.48
CA SER A 304 -4.08 -17.00 -2.49
C SER A 304 -3.93 -18.35 -3.17
N ALA A 305 -2.78 -19.02 -2.98
CA ALA A 305 -2.59 -20.38 -3.46
C ALA A 305 -3.62 -21.35 -2.84
N PRO A 306 -3.83 -22.51 -3.49
CA PRO A 306 -4.71 -23.57 -2.98
C PRO A 306 -4.37 -24.03 -1.58
#